data_4dcaef0ecfe5cd693c71caf0f8e83f24
#
_entry.id   4dcaef0ecfe5cd693c71caf0f8e83f24
#
_cell.length_a   1.000
_cell.length_b   1.000
_cell.length_c   1.000
_cell.angle_alpha   90.00
_cell.angle_beta   90.00
_cell.angle_gamma   90.00
#
_symmetry.space_group_name_H-M   'P 1'
#
loop_
_entity.id
_entity.type
_entity.pdbx_description
1 polymer ?
#
loop_
_entity_poly.entity_id
_entity_poly.type
_entity_poly.pdbx_seq_one_letter_code
_entity_poly.pdbx_strand_id
1 'polypeptide(L)'
;MVAQAWNSAYERASHEPIGRDAGLTGEEIEALRTGADPGFTEKDEQVAYAVVRALTSPDADLDDEQYDTAVAVLGQRALVELSSLVGYYATLALQLRIFRVPAP
;
A
#
# COMPACT_ATOMS: atom_id res chain seq x y z
N MET A 1 3.35 0.50 1.74
CA MET A 1 2.31 1.52 2.01
C MET A 1 1.47 1.19 3.23
N VAL A 2 0.90 0.00 3.33
CA VAL A 2 0.18 -0.42 4.55
C VAL A 2 1.12 -0.42 5.76
N ALA A 3 2.34 -0.95 5.61
CA ALA A 3 3.34 -0.96 6.67
C ALA A 3 3.65 0.45 7.18
N GLN A 4 3.75 1.43 6.30
CA GLN A 4 3.98 2.82 6.67
C GLN A 4 2.78 3.41 7.41
N ALA A 5 1.56 3.23 6.87
CA ALA A 5 0.33 3.78 7.46
C ALA A 5 0.10 3.26 8.88
N TRP A 6 0.40 2.00 9.12
CA TRP A 6 0.23 1.35 10.42
C TRP A 6 1.52 1.27 11.24
N ASN A 7 2.63 1.80 10.70
CA ASN A 7 3.93 1.91 11.35
C ASN A 7 4.42 0.57 11.93
N SER A 8 4.35 -0.48 11.12
CA SER A 8 4.78 -1.82 11.52
C SER A 8 6.23 -2.09 11.10
N ALA A 9 7.15 -2.14 12.06
CA ALA A 9 8.54 -2.47 11.79
C ALA A 9 8.70 -3.90 11.27
N TYR A 10 7.83 -4.82 11.73
CA TYR A 10 7.85 -6.20 11.25
C TYR A 10 7.55 -6.27 9.75
N GLU A 11 6.49 -5.60 9.29
CA GLU A 11 6.14 -5.61 7.87
C GLU A 11 7.22 -4.97 7.01
N ARG A 12 7.80 -3.86 7.45
CA ARG A 12 8.91 -3.22 6.73
C ARG A 12 10.10 -4.16 6.57
N ALA A 13 10.53 -4.79 7.67
CA ALA A 13 11.67 -5.69 7.63
C ALA A 13 11.42 -6.92 6.75
N SER A 14 10.17 -7.39 6.69
CA SER A 14 9.80 -8.56 5.87
C SER A 14 9.58 -8.19 4.41
N HIS A 15 8.93 -7.07 4.12
CA HIS A 15 8.44 -6.75 2.77
C HIS A 15 9.41 -5.93 1.93
N GLU A 16 10.27 -5.11 2.52
CA GLU A 16 11.24 -4.32 1.73
C GLU A 16 12.24 -5.20 0.95
N PRO A 17 12.85 -6.23 1.56
CA PRO A 17 13.68 -7.16 0.79
C PRO A 17 12.92 -7.89 -0.31
N ILE A 18 11.69 -8.30 -0.05
CA ILE A 18 10.83 -8.94 -1.06
C ILE A 18 10.55 -7.98 -2.21
N GLY A 19 10.30 -6.70 -1.91
CA GLY A 19 10.10 -5.67 -2.91
C GLY A 19 11.30 -5.50 -3.84
N ARG A 20 12.51 -5.55 -3.29
CA ARG A 20 13.76 -5.49 -4.08
C ARG A 20 13.89 -6.68 -5.00
N ASP A 21 13.63 -7.88 -4.50
CA ASP A 21 13.67 -9.11 -5.30
C ASP A 21 12.63 -9.09 -6.42
N ALA A 22 11.50 -8.43 -6.21
CA ALA A 22 10.47 -8.25 -7.22
C ALA A 22 10.78 -7.15 -8.24
N GLY A 23 11.93 -6.46 -8.11
CA GLY A 23 12.40 -5.49 -9.09
C GLY A 23 12.17 -4.02 -8.72
N LEU A 24 11.79 -3.72 -7.48
CA LEU A 24 11.72 -2.33 -7.02
C LEU A 24 13.13 -1.74 -6.89
N THR A 25 13.29 -0.50 -7.35
CA THR A 25 14.56 0.22 -7.19
C THR A 25 14.76 0.69 -5.76
N GLY A 26 16.00 1.00 -5.40
CA GLY A 26 16.30 1.58 -4.09
C GLY A 26 15.55 2.90 -3.85
N GLU A 27 15.37 3.72 -4.89
CA GLU A 27 14.62 4.97 -4.79
C GLU A 27 13.13 4.71 -4.55
N GLU A 28 12.55 3.73 -5.23
CA GLU A 28 11.14 3.36 -5.04
C GLU A 28 10.89 2.83 -3.62
N ILE A 29 11.78 1.98 -3.11
CA ILE A 29 11.69 1.45 -1.75
C ILE A 29 11.79 2.58 -0.71
N GLU A 30 12.73 3.50 -0.89
CA GLU A 30 12.88 4.65 0.00
C GLU A 30 11.64 5.55 -0.03
N ALA A 31 11.09 5.80 -1.22
CA ALA A 31 9.86 6.57 -1.37
C ALA A 31 8.68 5.92 -0.63
N LEU A 32 8.53 4.59 -0.75
CA LEU A 32 7.48 3.86 -0.04
C LEU A 32 7.68 3.92 1.48
N ARG A 33 8.94 3.87 1.93
CA ARG A 33 9.28 3.97 3.36
C ARG A 33 8.92 5.34 3.94
N THR A 34 9.20 6.41 3.21
CA THR A 34 8.98 7.79 3.66
C THR A 34 7.59 8.33 3.33
N GLY A 35 6.80 7.62 2.52
CA GLY A 35 5.50 8.07 2.05
C GLY A 35 5.57 9.06 0.89
N ALA A 36 6.75 9.25 0.29
CA ALA A 36 6.91 10.07 -0.90
C ALA A 36 6.37 9.35 -2.14
N ASP A 37 6.14 10.10 -3.22
CA ASP A 37 5.73 9.53 -4.50
C ASP A 37 6.87 8.66 -5.05
N PRO A 38 6.64 7.35 -5.31
CA PRO A 38 7.67 6.47 -5.85
C PRO A 38 7.99 6.72 -7.33
N GLY A 39 7.25 7.62 -8.01
CA GLY A 39 7.51 7.96 -9.40
C GLY A 39 7.10 6.88 -10.40
N PHE A 40 6.06 6.12 -10.13
CA PHE A 40 5.55 5.14 -11.07
C PHE A 40 5.16 5.79 -12.40
N THR A 41 5.54 5.17 -13.51
CA THR A 41 5.29 5.71 -14.86
C THR A 41 4.07 5.08 -15.54
N GLU A 42 3.72 3.85 -15.19
CA GLU A 42 2.56 3.16 -15.76
C GLU A 42 1.27 3.69 -15.14
N LYS A 43 0.25 3.91 -15.98
CA LYS A 43 -1.01 4.51 -15.54
C LYS A 43 -1.74 3.66 -14.49
N ASP A 44 -1.79 2.35 -14.69
CA ASP A 44 -2.41 1.42 -13.75
C ASP A 44 -1.68 1.40 -12.40
N GLU A 45 -0.36 1.44 -12.40
CA GLU A 45 0.45 1.51 -11.18
C GLU A 45 0.21 2.83 -10.43
N GLN A 46 0.14 3.93 -11.16
CA GLN A 46 -0.13 5.25 -10.56
C GLN A 46 -1.51 5.28 -9.89
N VAL A 47 -2.52 4.74 -10.57
CA VAL A 47 -3.89 4.71 -10.04
C VAL A 47 -3.99 3.74 -8.86
N ALA A 48 -3.39 2.56 -8.94
CA ALA A 48 -3.37 1.61 -7.83
C ALA A 48 -2.68 2.21 -6.60
N TYR A 49 -1.56 2.89 -6.80
CA TYR A 49 -0.85 3.59 -5.72
C TYR A 49 -1.74 4.64 -5.07
N ALA A 50 -2.42 5.47 -5.87
CA ALA A 50 -3.31 6.50 -5.37
C ALA A 50 -4.47 5.92 -4.56
N VAL A 51 -5.05 4.80 -5.03
CA VAL A 51 -6.11 4.09 -4.32
C VAL A 51 -5.62 3.58 -2.96
N VAL A 52 -4.51 2.87 -2.94
CA VAL A 52 -3.97 2.33 -1.68
C VAL A 52 -3.64 3.47 -0.71
N ARG A 53 -3.10 4.56 -1.21
CA ARG A 53 -2.79 5.72 -0.39
C ARG A 53 -4.04 6.33 0.24
N ALA A 54 -5.12 6.45 -0.53
CA ALA A 54 -6.40 6.94 -0.02
C ALA A 54 -7.01 5.99 1.02
N LEU A 55 -6.96 4.68 0.76
CA LEU A 55 -7.52 3.68 1.67
C LEU A 55 -6.71 3.50 2.95
N THR A 56 -5.44 3.87 2.94
CA THR A 56 -4.59 3.84 4.14
C THR A 56 -4.51 5.17 4.87
N SER A 57 -5.22 6.20 4.38
CA SER A 57 -5.37 7.46 5.09
C SER A 57 -6.38 7.32 6.25
N PRO A 58 -6.44 8.29 7.18
CA PRO A 58 -7.40 8.22 8.30
C PRO A 58 -8.86 8.09 7.86
N ASP A 59 -9.25 8.69 6.72
CA ASP A 59 -10.62 8.61 6.22
C ASP A 59 -10.93 7.26 5.56
N ALA A 60 -9.91 6.57 5.03
CA ALA A 60 -10.01 5.25 4.42
C ALA A 60 -11.12 5.16 3.37
N ASP A 61 -11.19 6.11 2.47
CA ASP A 61 -12.26 6.22 1.48
C ASP A 61 -11.74 6.81 0.17
N LEU A 62 -12.56 6.70 -0.88
CA LEU A 62 -12.33 7.33 -2.18
C LEU A 62 -13.44 8.35 -2.41
N ASP A 63 -13.11 9.53 -2.92
CA ASP A 63 -14.11 10.44 -3.43
C ASP A 63 -14.65 9.94 -4.79
N ASP A 64 -15.68 10.61 -5.32
CA ASP A 64 -16.32 10.18 -6.55
C ASP A 64 -15.34 10.18 -7.74
N GLU A 65 -14.48 11.18 -7.85
CA GLU A 65 -13.48 11.26 -8.90
C GLU A 65 -12.45 10.13 -8.79
N GLN A 66 -11.97 9.86 -7.59
CA GLN A 66 -11.03 8.76 -7.34
C GLN A 66 -11.66 7.41 -7.68
N TYR A 67 -12.91 7.20 -7.29
CA TYR A 67 -13.65 5.99 -7.60
C TYR A 67 -13.81 5.81 -9.11
N ASP A 68 -14.27 6.85 -9.81
CA ASP A 68 -14.48 6.79 -11.25
C ASP A 68 -13.18 6.50 -12.00
N THR A 69 -12.09 7.14 -11.60
CA THR A 69 -10.76 6.89 -12.19
C THR A 69 -10.30 5.47 -11.93
N ALA A 70 -10.45 4.98 -10.71
CA ALA A 70 -10.04 3.62 -10.34
C ALA A 70 -10.81 2.58 -11.14
N VAL A 71 -12.12 2.73 -11.28
CA VAL A 71 -12.95 1.81 -12.07
C VAL A 71 -12.58 1.86 -13.54
N ALA A 72 -12.36 3.06 -14.08
CA ALA A 72 -12.00 3.23 -15.50
C ALA A 72 -10.65 2.62 -15.85
N VAL A 73 -9.66 2.74 -14.97
CA VAL A 73 -8.28 2.28 -15.22
C VAL A 73 -8.06 0.85 -14.76
N LEU A 74 -8.54 0.48 -13.58
CA LEU A 74 -8.27 -0.83 -12.97
C LEU A 74 -9.43 -1.81 -13.14
N GLY A 75 -10.67 -1.32 -13.18
CA GLY A 75 -11.87 -2.14 -13.15
C GLY A 75 -12.34 -2.42 -11.72
N GLN A 76 -13.63 -2.76 -11.59
CA GLN A 76 -14.24 -3.02 -10.28
C GLN A 76 -13.59 -4.21 -9.56
N ARG A 77 -13.26 -5.27 -10.31
CA ARG A 77 -12.63 -6.45 -9.73
C ARG A 77 -11.30 -6.14 -9.07
N ALA A 78 -10.43 -5.39 -9.76
CA ALA A 78 -9.14 -5.00 -9.22
C ALA A 78 -9.31 -4.10 -8.00
N LEU A 79 -10.31 -3.21 -8.01
CA LEU A 79 -10.59 -2.35 -6.87
C LEU A 79 -11.03 -3.16 -5.64
N VAL A 80 -11.88 -4.18 -5.83
CA VAL A 80 -12.26 -5.10 -4.75
C VAL A 80 -11.03 -5.83 -4.22
N GLU A 81 -10.18 -6.34 -5.11
CA GLU A 81 -8.95 -7.04 -4.72
C GLU A 81 -8.00 -6.14 -3.93
N LEU A 82 -7.81 -4.90 -4.37
CA LEU A 82 -6.97 -3.93 -3.66
C LEU A 82 -7.52 -3.61 -2.27
N SER A 83 -8.82 -3.36 -2.16
CA SER A 83 -9.43 -3.05 -0.86
C SER A 83 -9.32 -4.23 0.11
N SER A 84 -9.51 -5.45 -0.38
CA SER A 84 -9.36 -6.66 0.42
C SER A 84 -7.92 -6.85 0.88
N LEU A 85 -6.95 -6.59 0.00
CA LEU A 85 -5.54 -6.70 0.32
C LEU A 85 -5.13 -5.68 1.38
N VAL A 86 -5.56 -4.43 1.22
CA VAL A 86 -5.29 -3.37 2.20
C VAL A 86 -5.88 -3.75 3.56
N GLY A 87 -7.12 -4.22 3.59
CA GLY A 87 -7.79 -4.65 4.83
C GLY A 87 -7.05 -5.80 5.50
N TYR A 88 -6.61 -6.79 4.73
CA TYR A 88 -5.84 -7.93 5.24
C TYR A 88 -4.54 -7.49 5.91
N TYR A 89 -3.74 -6.68 5.22
CA TYR A 89 -2.46 -6.22 5.76
C TYR A 89 -2.63 -5.23 6.91
N ALA A 90 -3.68 -4.41 6.89
CA ALA A 90 -3.98 -3.53 8.00
C ALA A 90 -4.33 -4.33 9.27
N THR A 91 -5.13 -5.38 9.13
CA THR A 91 -5.46 -6.28 10.23
C THR A 91 -4.20 -6.97 10.77
N LEU A 92 -3.36 -7.49 9.88
CA LEU A 92 -2.12 -8.14 10.27
C LEU A 92 -1.18 -7.18 11.00
N ALA A 93 -0.99 -5.98 10.47
CA ALA A 93 -0.14 -4.97 11.09
C ALA A 93 -0.64 -4.60 12.48
N LEU A 94 -1.96 -4.46 12.64
CA LEU A 94 -2.58 -4.17 13.93
C LEU A 94 -2.29 -5.28 14.94
N GLN A 95 -2.48 -6.54 14.54
CA GLN A 95 -2.24 -7.68 15.42
C GLN A 95 -0.77 -7.80 15.82
N LEU A 96 0.15 -7.67 14.87
CA LEU A 96 1.58 -7.72 15.15
C LEU A 96 2.00 -6.63 16.16
N ARG A 97 1.38 -5.45 16.06
CA ARG A 97 1.67 -4.34 16.96
C ARG A 97 1.07 -4.57 18.36
N ILE A 98 -0.19 -5.00 18.45
CA ILE A 98 -0.87 -5.22 19.73
C ILE A 98 -0.17 -6.32 20.54
N PHE A 99 0.25 -7.37 19.86
CA PHE A 99 0.91 -8.50 20.50
C PHE A 99 2.43 -8.35 20.62
N ARG A 100 2.96 -7.19 20.26
CA ARG A 100 4.39 -6.86 20.41
C ARG A 100 5.32 -7.85 19.69
N VAL A 101 4.94 -8.31 18.51
CA VAL A 101 5.78 -9.22 17.71
C VAL A 101 6.98 -8.42 17.18
N PRO A 102 8.22 -8.83 17.51
CA PRO A 102 9.40 -8.11 17.05
C PRO A 102 9.65 -8.34 15.56
N ALA A 103 10.37 -7.41 14.93
CA ALA A 103 10.84 -7.60 13.57
C ALA A 103 11.82 -8.79 13.50
N PRO A 104 11.77 -9.59 12.39
CA PRO A 104 12.68 -10.71 12.21
C PRO A 104 14.15 -10.29 12.04
#